data_d1c285a6c73cc94a9a9509deced7cb3e
#
_entry.id   d1c285a6c73cc94a9a9509deced7cb3e
#
_cell.length_a   1.000
_cell.length_b   1.000
_cell.length_c   1.000
_cell.angle_alpha   90.00
_cell.angle_beta   90.00
_cell.angle_gamma   90.00
#
_symmetry.space_group_name_H-M   'P 1'
#
loop_
_entity.id
_entity.type
_entity.pdbx_description
1 polymer ?
#
loop_
_entity_poly.entity_id
_entity_poly.type
_entity_poly.pdbx_seq_one_letter_code
_entity_poly.pdbx_strand_id
1 'polypeptide(L)'
;MTPSAISSRLTTLLGHFDVNISWSDEVAEYLESLPAADRRVLREEFATCLQLGALGKEQFRRSTACNAKDEATALRFFNDVYRYAFEEGEEPYVPDYAVP
;
A
#
# COMPACT_ATOMS: atom_id res chain seq x y z
N MET A 1 -5.29 21.44 -7.04
CA MET A 1 -4.12 20.61 -6.86
C MET A 1 -4.29 19.65 -5.69
N THR A 2 -3.83 18.46 -5.83
CA THR A 2 -3.94 17.46 -4.77
C THR A 2 -2.56 17.18 -4.21
N PRO A 3 -2.14 17.89 -3.17
CA PRO A 3 -0.80 17.76 -2.62
C PRO A 3 -0.51 16.35 -2.07
N SER A 4 -1.55 15.58 -1.85
CA SER A 4 -1.40 14.22 -1.32
C SER A 4 -1.23 13.17 -2.41
N ALA A 5 -1.05 13.58 -3.66
CA ALA A 5 -0.89 12.62 -4.74
C ALA A 5 0.39 11.80 -4.56
N ILE A 6 0.26 10.50 -4.52
CA ILE A 6 1.39 9.58 -4.44
C ILE A 6 1.88 9.27 -5.85
N SER A 7 3.10 8.78 -5.95
CA SER A 7 3.70 8.48 -7.26
C SER A 7 2.96 7.33 -7.96
N SER A 8 3.17 7.24 -9.26
CA SER A 8 2.61 6.12 -10.04
C SER A 8 3.10 4.78 -9.54
N ARG A 9 4.35 4.70 -9.11
CA ARG A 9 4.91 3.45 -8.60
C ARG A 9 4.26 3.02 -7.30
N LEU A 10 4.03 3.96 -6.38
CA LEU A 10 3.36 3.62 -5.14
C LEU A 10 1.91 3.25 -5.41
N THR A 11 1.24 3.97 -6.31
CA THR A 11 -0.12 3.62 -6.72
C THR A 11 -0.17 2.20 -7.29
N THR A 12 0.78 1.83 -8.13
CA THR A 12 0.84 0.50 -8.72
C THR A 12 1.06 -0.57 -7.65
N LEU A 13 1.99 -0.32 -6.71
CA LEU A 13 2.25 -1.27 -5.63
C LEU A 13 0.99 -1.51 -4.81
N LEU A 14 0.33 -0.44 -4.38
CA LEU A 14 -0.87 -0.55 -3.56
C LEU A 14 -2.02 -1.18 -4.34
N GLY A 15 -2.07 -0.96 -5.65
CA GLY A 15 -3.12 -1.54 -6.50
C GLY A 15 -3.08 -3.06 -6.57
N HIS A 16 -1.96 -3.68 -6.19
CA HIS A 16 -1.90 -5.15 -6.12
C HIS A 16 -2.86 -5.71 -5.07
N PHE A 17 -3.34 -4.88 -4.16
CA PHE A 17 -4.28 -5.30 -3.12
C PHE A 17 -5.74 -5.06 -3.49
N ASP A 18 -6.01 -4.61 -4.71
CA ASP A 18 -7.39 -4.45 -5.20
C ASP A 18 -8.07 -5.82 -5.22
N VAL A 19 -9.19 -5.93 -4.49
CA VAL A 19 -9.89 -7.22 -4.35
C VAL A 19 -10.44 -7.74 -5.67
N ASN A 20 -10.60 -6.87 -6.66
CA ASN A 20 -11.07 -7.29 -7.98
C ASN A 20 -9.95 -7.89 -8.83
N ILE A 21 -8.70 -7.67 -8.45
CA ILE A 21 -7.52 -8.14 -9.19
C ILE A 21 -6.81 -9.26 -8.42
N SER A 22 -6.58 -9.04 -7.12
CA SER A 22 -6.00 -10.04 -6.21
C SER A 22 -4.60 -10.50 -6.61
N TRP A 23 -3.71 -9.55 -6.89
CA TRP A 23 -2.32 -9.83 -7.26
C TRP A 23 -1.33 -9.47 -6.16
N SER A 24 -1.78 -9.49 -4.90
CA SER A 24 -0.92 -9.08 -3.80
C SER A 24 0.29 -9.99 -3.62
N ASP A 25 0.21 -11.23 -4.04
CA ASP A 25 1.34 -12.16 -4.00
C ASP A 25 2.41 -11.83 -5.05
N GLU A 26 2.13 -10.92 -5.97
CA GLU A 26 3.08 -10.52 -7.01
C GLU A 26 3.83 -9.23 -6.65
N VAL A 27 3.63 -8.71 -5.45
CA VAL A 27 4.33 -7.48 -5.01
C VAL A 27 5.85 -7.67 -5.08
N ALA A 28 6.35 -8.82 -4.65
CA ALA A 28 7.79 -9.08 -4.67
C ALA A 28 8.33 -9.04 -6.10
N GLU A 29 7.62 -9.62 -7.06
CA GLU A 29 8.02 -9.59 -8.46
C GLU A 29 8.02 -8.16 -9.00
N TYR A 30 7.01 -7.39 -8.66
CA TYR A 30 6.94 -6.01 -9.08
C TYR A 30 8.17 -5.23 -8.59
N LEU A 31 8.50 -5.39 -7.31
CA LEU A 31 9.64 -4.68 -6.73
C LEU A 31 10.96 -5.13 -7.36
N GLU A 32 11.10 -6.42 -7.65
CA GLU A 32 12.31 -6.94 -8.29
C GLU A 32 12.46 -6.44 -9.71
N SER A 33 11.37 -6.08 -10.37
CA SER A 33 11.41 -5.53 -11.71
C SER A 33 11.96 -4.10 -11.75
N LEU A 34 12.01 -3.42 -10.61
CA LEU A 34 12.49 -2.05 -10.53
C LEU A 34 14.01 -2.02 -10.29
N PRO A 35 14.73 -1.06 -10.87
CA PRO A 35 16.13 -0.84 -10.51
C PRO A 35 16.25 -0.59 -9.00
N ALA A 36 17.39 -0.97 -8.42
CA ALA A 36 17.60 -0.84 -6.98
C ALA A 36 17.41 0.60 -6.49
N ALA A 37 17.85 1.58 -7.26
CA ALA A 37 17.69 2.98 -6.89
C ALA A 37 16.21 3.38 -6.85
N ASP A 38 15.41 2.88 -7.79
CA ASP A 38 13.97 3.18 -7.85
C ASP A 38 13.22 2.52 -6.71
N ARG A 39 13.63 1.28 -6.34
CA ARG A 39 13.03 0.62 -5.19
C ARG A 39 13.28 1.40 -3.91
N ARG A 40 14.49 1.94 -3.75
CA ARG A 40 14.82 2.73 -2.58
C ARG A 40 13.98 3.99 -2.50
N VAL A 41 13.82 4.68 -3.62
CA VAL A 41 12.99 5.87 -3.68
C VAL A 41 11.54 5.54 -3.32
N LEU A 42 11.02 4.44 -3.85
CA LEU A 42 9.67 3.99 -3.55
C LEU A 42 9.49 3.68 -2.07
N ARG A 43 10.46 2.98 -1.48
CA ARG A 43 10.43 2.67 -0.05
C ARG A 43 10.43 3.94 0.80
N GLU A 44 11.27 4.90 0.44
CA GLU A 44 11.36 6.17 1.16
C GLU A 44 10.06 6.96 1.04
N GLU A 45 9.47 6.98 -0.15
CA GLU A 45 8.19 7.65 -0.34
C GLU A 45 7.11 7.01 0.53
N PHE A 46 7.03 5.69 0.52
CA PHE A 46 6.03 4.96 1.30
C PHE A 46 6.21 5.26 2.79
N ALA A 47 7.44 5.18 3.29
CA ALA A 47 7.73 5.45 4.69
C ALA A 47 7.34 6.89 5.08
N THR A 48 7.64 7.86 4.22
CA THR A 48 7.29 9.25 4.45
C THR A 48 5.78 9.42 4.51
N CYS A 49 5.04 8.80 3.58
CA CYS A 49 3.58 8.86 3.58
C CYS A 49 2.99 8.28 4.86
N LEU A 50 3.58 7.20 5.38
CA LEU A 50 3.12 6.63 6.65
C LEU A 50 3.32 7.60 7.81
N GLN A 51 4.49 8.25 7.85
CA GLN A 51 4.80 9.20 8.92
C GLN A 51 3.89 10.42 8.89
N LEU A 52 3.53 10.87 7.68
CA LEU A 52 2.69 12.06 7.51
C LEU A 52 1.20 11.76 7.64
N GLY A 53 0.81 10.50 7.77
CA GLY A 53 -0.60 10.12 7.81
C GLY A 53 -1.31 10.33 6.49
N ALA A 54 -0.58 10.31 5.37
CA ALA A 54 -1.16 10.56 4.06
C ALA A 54 -1.94 9.36 3.51
N LEU A 55 -1.74 8.19 4.09
CA LEU A 55 -2.41 6.96 3.64
C LEU A 55 -3.49 6.60 4.65
N GLY A 56 -4.73 7.00 4.38
CA GLY A 56 -5.86 6.76 5.26
C GLY A 56 -6.97 6.00 4.56
N LYS A 57 -8.20 6.13 5.08
CA LYS A 57 -9.36 5.40 4.57
C LYS A 57 -9.61 5.64 3.09
N GLU A 58 -9.44 6.86 2.62
CA GLU A 58 -9.69 7.15 1.21
C GLU A 58 -8.71 6.42 0.32
N GLN A 59 -7.43 6.42 0.68
CA GLN A 59 -6.43 5.68 -0.09
C GLN A 59 -6.68 4.18 -0.01
N PHE A 60 -7.11 3.68 1.15
CA PHE A 60 -7.48 2.27 1.30
C PHE A 60 -8.56 1.91 0.28
N ARG A 61 -9.60 2.73 0.18
CA ARG A 61 -10.68 2.47 -0.77
C ARG A 61 -10.18 2.49 -2.21
N ARG A 62 -9.35 3.47 -2.54
CA ARG A 62 -8.82 3.58 -3.91
C ARG A 62 -7.94 2.39 -4.28
N SER A 63 -7.16 1.90 -3.32
CA SER A 63 -6.20 0.82 -3.58
C SER A 63 -6.84 -0.55 -3.56
N THR A 64 -7.83 -0.78 -2.69
CA THR A 64 -8.37 -2.12 -2.45
C THR A 64 -9.79 -2.31 -2.99
N ALA A 65 -10.49 -1.23 -3.32
CA ALA A 65 -11.91 -1.22 -3.68
C ALA A 65 -12.82 -1.59 -2.50
N CYS A 66 -12.29 -1.54 -1.28
CA CYS A 66 -13.05 -1.81 -0.05
C CYS A 66 -12.98 -0.61 0.88
N ASN A 67 -13.87 -0.56 1.87
CA ASN A 67 -13.86 0.49 2.89
C ASN A 67 -13.22 -0.04 4.16
N ALA A 68 -12.23 0.68 4.69
CA ALA A 68 -11.61 0.31 5.96
C ALA A 68 -12.59 0.56 7.11
N LYS A 69 -12.41 -0.16 8.20
CA LYS A 69 -13.27 -0.02 9.38
C LYS A 69 -13.17 1.38 9.99
N ASP A 70 -11.96 1.94 10.03
CA ASP A 70 -11.70 3.29 10.51
C ASP A 70 -10.32 3.74 10.04
N GLU A 71 -9.95 4.98 10.38
CA GLU A 71 -8.66 5.52 9.96
C GLU A 71 -7.48 4.75 10.57
N ALA A 72 -7.60 4.35 11.82
CA ALA A 72 -6.53 3.59 12.47
C ALA A 72 -6.32 2.24 11.79
N THR A 73 -7.40 1.58 11.39
CA THR A 73 -7.32 0.30 10.69
C THR A 73 -6.70 0.47 9.30
N ALA A 74 -7.06 1.54 8.59
CA ALA A 74 -6.46 1.83 7.29
C ALA A 74 -4.96 2.06 7.44
N LEU A 75 -4.55 2.83 8.44
CA LEU A 75 -3.13 3.08 8.70
C LEU A 75 -2.40 1.77 9.03
N ARG A 76 -3.01 0.92 9.85
CA ARG A 76 -2.42 -0.39 10.17
C ARG A 76 -2.22 -1.22 8.91
N PHE A 77 -3.20 -1.20 7.99
CA PHE A 77 -3.08 -1.93 6.73
C PHE A 77 -1.86 -1.45 5.95
N PHE A 78 -1.68 -0.14 5.80
CA PHE A 78 -0.55 0.37 5.02
C PHE A 78 0.78 0.11 5.71
N ASN A 79 0.82 0.13 7.03
CA ASN A 79 2.03 -0.28 7.75
C ASN A 79 2.35 -1.75 7.51
N ASP A 80 1.33 -2.60 7.49
CA ASP A 80 1.53 -4.03 7.25
C ASP A 80 1.94 -4.29 5.81
N VAL A 81 1.40 -3.53 4.84
CA VAL A 81 1.84 -3.60 3.45
C VAL A 81 3.32 -3.23 3.34
N TYR A 82 3.73 -2.16 4.03
CA TYR A 82 5.12 -1.74 4.01
C TYR A 82 6.03 -2.85 4.51
N ARG A 83 5.66 -3.48 5.62
CA ARG A 83 6.46 -4.58 6.17
C ARG A 83 6.51 -5.76 5.21
N TYR A 84 5.39 -6.10 4.61
CA TYR A 84 5.34 -7.19 3.64
C TYR A 84 6.24 -6.89 2.44
N ALA A 85 6.18 -5.66 1.93
CA ALA A 85 6.91 -5.29 0.73
C ALA A 85 8.41 -5.15 0.97
N PHE A 86 8.82 -4.62 2.13
CA PHE A 86 10.20 -4.20 2.34
C PHE A 86 10.88 -4.82 3.55
N GLU A 87 10.15 -5.49 4.44
CA GLU A 87 10.71 -6.00 5.68
C GLU A 87 10.34 -7.45 5.94
N GLU A 88 10.00 -8.19 4.89
CA GLU A 88 9.69 -9.62 4.96
C GLU A 88 8.55 -9.95 5.93
N GLY A 89 7.59 -9.03 6.07
CA GLY A 89 6.41 -9.27 6.88
C GLY A 89 5.41 -10.17 6.18
N GLU A 90 4.33 -10.49 6.89
CA GLU A 90 3.26 -11.32 6.33
C GLU A 90 2.42 -10.51 5.35
N GLU A 91 1.89 -11.19 4.33
CA GLU A 91 1.01 -10.57 3.36
C GLU A 91 -0.30 -10.18 4.04
N PRO A 92 -0.69 -8.88 3.98
CA PRO A 92 -1.96 -8.45 4.56
C PRO A 92 -3.15 -9.01 3.77
N TYR A 93 -4.18 -9.42 4.50
CA TYR A 93 -5.41 -9.88 3.88
C TYR A 93 -6.46 -8.78 3.99
N VAL A 94 -6.81 -8.18 2.86
CA VAL A 94 -7.66 -6.98 2.82
C VAL A 94 -8.95 -7.12 3.64
N PRO A 95 -9.71 -8.24 3.55
CA PRO A 95 -10.95 -8.35 4.33
C PRO A 95 -10.77 -8.22 5.83
N ASP A 96 -9.57 -8.46 6.37
CA ASP A 96 -9.33 -8.30 7.81
C ASP A 96 -9.38 -6.84 8.24
N TYR A 97 -9.22 -5.91 7.29
CA TYR A 97 -9.17 -4.47 7.56
C TYR A 97 -10.42 -3.76 7.08
N ALA A 98 -11.25 -4.44 6.32
CA ALA A 98 -12.39 -3.83 5.66
C ALA A 98 -13.68 -4.03 6.45
N VAL A 99 -14.66 -3.14 6.21
CA VAL A 99 -16.02 -3.33 6.73
C VAL A 99 -16.64 -4.51 5.99
N PRO A 100 -17.37 -5.37 6.70
CA PRO A 100 -18.01 -6.51 6.05
C PRO A 100 -19.07 -6.07 5.03
#